data_6ca9341af7da70ab59d66386f7f9c4bc
#
_entry.id   6ca9341af7da70ab59d66386f7f9c4bc
#
_cell.length_a   1.000
_cell.length_b   1.000
_cell.length_c   1.000
_cell.angle_alpha   90.00
_cell.angle_beta   90.00
_cell.angle_gamma   90.00
#
_symmetry.space_group_name_H-M   'P 1'
#
loop_
_entity.id
_entity.type
_entity.pdbx_description
1 polymer ?
#
loop_
_entity_poly.entity_id
_entity_poly.type
_entity_poly.pdbx_seq_one_letter_code
_entity_poly.pdbx_strand_id
1 'polypeptide(L)'
;MNFIYTFAVFVVLAYIVQVILGLRQLKHFNRVYARLRKKGRVAIGRNSGRIKAGTIVMFAIDEEGKVLEGQKMQGVTVMAKFKSMPAYLGQDIHYFDHYNPLVRQENKLLQFAIEDARDVFLQTEAGVYHDAPRTSPFSDLGLRARLLLGHLKKHSQ
;
A
#
# COMPACT_ATOMS: atom_id res chain seq x y z
N MET A 1 22.79 -31.24 -21.54
CA MET A 1 21.72 -31.58 -20.60
C MET A 1 21.91 -30.93 -19.21
N ASN A 2 23.14 -30.83 -18.70
CA ASN A 2 23.38 -30.30 -17.35
C ASN A 2 23.04 -28.81 -17.16
N PHE A 3 23.19 -27.97 -18.20
CA PHE A 3 22.91 -26.53 -18.13
C PHE A 3 21.42 -26.24 -17.82
N ILE A 4 20.50 -26.97 -18.45
CA ILE A 4 19.04 -26.76 -18.25
C ILE A 4 18.66 -27.12 -16.82
N TYR A 5 19.17 -28.23 -16.27
CA TYR A 5 18.90 -28.61 -14.89
C TYR A 5 19.49 -27.61 -13.89
N THR A 6 20.71 -27.14 -14.10
CA THR A 6 21.37 -26.14 -13.26
C THR A 6 20.60 -24.83 -13.29
N PHE A 7 20.16 -24.39 -14.48
CA PHE A 7 19.34 -23.19 -14.63
C PHE A 7 17.98 -23.33 -13.92
N ALA A 8 17.30 -24.46 -14.08
CA ALA A 8 16.03 -24.74 -13.42
C ALA A 8 16.16 -24.70 -11.88
N VAL A 9 17.21 -25.31 -11.33
CA VAL A 9 17.49 -25.26 -9.89
C VAL A 9 17.74 -23.83 -9.43
N PHE A 10 18.50 -23.04 -10.18
CA PHE A 10 18.76 -21.64 -9.86
C PHE A 10 17.47 -20.81 -9.81
N VAL A 11 16.59 -20.99 -10.81
CA VAL A 11 15.28 -20.29 -10.87
C VAL A 11 14.40 -20.67 -9.67
N VAL A 12 14.35 -21.94 -9.31
CA VAL A 12 13.57 -22.41 -8.16
C VAL A 12 14.12 -21.82 -6.86
N LEU A 13 15.43 -21.80 -6.67
CA LEU A 13 16.06 -21.20 -5.49
C LEU A 13 15.79 -19.70 -5.41
N ALA A 14 15.92 -18.97 -6.52
CA ALA A 14 15.61 -17.54 -6.57
C ALA A 14 14.15 -17.26 -6.21
N TYR A 15 13.22 -18.08 -6.70
CA TYR A 15 11.81 -17.98 -6.37
C TYR A 15 11.55 -18.22 -4.87
N ILE A 16 12.16 -19.25 -4.27
CA ILE A 16 12.03 -19.53 -2.84
C ILE A 16 12.52 -18.34 -2.00
N VAL A 17 13.69 -17.78 -2.33
CA VAL A 17 14.24 -16.59 -1.66
C VAL A 17 13.28 -15.42 -1.77
N GLN A 18 12.73 -15.17 -2.96
CA GLN A 18 11.75 -14.09 -3.19
C GLN A 18 10.50 -14.26 -2.31
N VAL A 19 9.95 -15.46 -2.23
CA VAL A 19 8.79 -15.77 -1.39
C VAL A 19 9.11 -15.52 0.09
N ILE A 20 10.24 -16.01 0.59
CA ILE A 20 10.67 -15.82 1.98
C ILE A 20 10.79 -14.32 2.32
N LEU A 21 11.43 -13.55 1.45
CA LEU A 21 11.58 -12.11 1.64
C LEU A 21 10.23 -11.39 1.65
N GLY A 22 9.32 -11.75 0.74
CA GLY A 22 7.95 -11.22 0.69
C GLY A 22 7.17 -11.53 1.97
N LEU A 23 7.24 -12.75 2.47
CA LEU A 23 6.59 -13.14 3.73
C LEU A 23 7.17 -12.39 4.93
N ARG A 24 8.47 -12.16 4.98
CA ARG A 24 9.11 -11.35 6.04
C ARG A 24 8.59 -9.90 6.01
N GLN A 25 8.46 -9.31 4.83
CA GLN A 25 7.92 -7.95 4.67
C GLN A 25 6.47 -7.87 5.14
N LEU A 26 5.63 -8.82 4.73
CA LEU A 26 4.24 -8.90 5.17
C LEU A 26 4.12 -9.07 6.69
N LYS A 27 4.95 -9.92 7.29
CA LYS A 27 4.99 -10.10 8.75
C LYS A 27 5.41 -8.82 9.47
N HIS A 28 6.36 -8.05 8.89
CA HIS A 28 6.77 -6.76 9.44
C HIS A 28 5.61 -5.74 9.37
N PHE A 29 4.94 -5.64 8.23
CA PHE A 29 3.75 -4.81 8.04
C PHE A 29 2.67 -5.13 9.09
N ASN A 30 2.29 -6.40 9.19
CA ASN A 30 1.25 -6.84 10.11
C ASN A 30 1.60 -6.54 11.59
N ARG A 31 2.87 -6.65 11.96
CA ARG A 31 3.35 -6.31 13.31
C ARG A 31 3.20 -4.81 13.60
N VAL A 32 3.59 -3.95 12.66
CA VAL A 32 3.44 -2.50 12.82
C VAL A 32 1.96 -2.13 12.88
N TYR A 33 1.15 -2.64 11.97
CA TYR A 33 -0.30 -2.43 11.96
C TYR A 33 -0.96 -2.85 13.27
N ALA A 34 -0.67 -4.06 13.75
CA ALA A 34 -1.25 -4.57 15.01
C ALA A 34 -0.84 -3.72 16.22
N ARG A 35 0.39 -3.17 16.24
CA ARG A 35 0.84 -2.25 17.28
C ARG A 35 0.07 -0.94 17.24
N LEU A 36 -0.09 -0.35 16.07
CA LEU A 36 -0.85 0.89 15.88
C LEU A 36 -2.33 0.71 16.25
N ARG A 37 -2.92 -0.42 15.84
CA ARG A 37 -4.33 -0.75 16.11
C ARG A 37 -4.65 -0.88 17.60
N LYS A 38 -3.68 -1.24 18.42
CA LYS A 38 -3.82 -1.27 19.89
C LYS A 38 -3.89 0.13 20.52
N LYS A 39 -3.38 1.16 19.82
CA LYS A 39 -3.38 2.55 20.30
C LYS A 39 -4.66 3.30 19.92
N GLY A 40 -5.25 2.98 18.77
CA GLY A 40 -6.43 3.67 18.28
C GLY A 40 -6.90 3.17 16.92
N ARG A 41 -7.72 3.96 16.25
CA ARG A 41 -8.12 3.71 14.87
C ARG A 41 -6.91 3.92 13.95
N VAL A 42 -6.74 3.08 12.93
CA VAL A 42 -5.60 3.18 12.01
C VAL A 42 -6.08 3.63 10.65
N ALA A 43 -5.64 4.82 10.22
CA ALA A 43 -5.75 5.27 8.85
C ALA A 43 -4.49 4.84 8.07
N ILE A 44 -4.71 4.21 6.94
CA ILE A 44 -3.64 3.75 6.04
C ILE A 44 -3.78 4.49 4.73
N GLY A 45 -2.78 5.28 4.40
CA GLY A 45 -2.69 5.94 3.11
C GLY A 45 -1.59 5.34 2.25
N ARG A 46 -1.83 5.34 0.96
CA ARG A 46 -0.93 4.79 -0.04
C ARG A 46 -0.93 5.66 -1.28
N ASN A 47 0.19 5.76 -1.96
CA ASN A 47 0.22 6.39 -3.26
C ASN A 47 -0.28 5.41 -4.33
N SER A 48 -1.50 5.62 -4.84
CA SER A 48 -2.22 4.75 -5.78
C SER A 48 -1.84 4.95 -7.25
N GLY A 49 -0.61 5.32 -7.57
CA GLY A 49 -0.17 5.51 -8.96
C GLY A 49 0.31 4.22 -9.62
N ARG A 50 0.00 4.05 -10.92
CA ARG A 50 0.36 2.88 -11.76
C ARG A 50 1.86 2.57 -11.80
N ILE A 51 2.73 3.55 -11.52
CA ILE A 51 4.21 3.46 -11.58
C ILE A 51 4.86 3.89 -10.25
N LYS A 52 4.07 4.33 -9.27
CA LYS A 52 4.56 4.94 -8.03
C LYS A 52 4.36 4.01 -6.84
N ALA A 53 4.79 2.77 -6.99
CA ALA A 53 4.76 1.78 -5.92
C ALA A 53 5.68 2.17 -4.77
N GLY A 54 5.32 1.78 -3.57
CA GLY A 54 6.24 1.72 -2.45
C GLY A 54 6.18 2.85 -1.43
N THR A 55 5.14 3.70 -1.42
CA THR A 55 4.92 4.65 -0.32
C THR A 55 3.62 4.33 0.41
N ILE A 56 3.75 4.01 1.69
CA ILE A 56 2.64 3.70 2.58
C ILE A 56 2.84 4.50 3.87
N VAL A 57 1.77 5.12 4.37
CA VAL A 57 1.73 5.73 5.70
C VAL A 57 0.65 5.07 6.54
N MET A 58 0.87 5.02 7.82
CA MET A 58 -0.11 4.56 8.80
C MET A 58 -0.13 5.53 9.96
N PHE A 59 -1.31 6.01 10.31
CA PHE A 59 -1.53 6.84 11.50
C PHE A 59 -2.45 6.10 12.45
N ALA A 60 -2.02 5.92 13.71
CA ALA A 60 -2.91 5.58 14.81
C ALA A 60 -3.54 6.86 15.33
N ILE A 61 -4.85 6.91 15.42
CA ILE A 61 -5.65 8.11 15.65
C ILE A 61 -6.62 7.83 16.79
N ASP A 62 -6.79 8.81 17.69
CA ASP A 62 -7.79 8.76 18.77
C ASP A 62 -9.21 9.06 18.26
N GLU A 63 -10.15 9.19 19.19
CA GLU A 63 -11.55 9.49 18.87
C GLU A 63 -11.75 10.92 18.39
N GLU A 64 -10.88 11.84 18.80
CA GLU A 64 -10.90 13.26 18.42
C GLU A 64 -10.16 13.56 17.10
N GLY A 65 -9.58 12.56 16.45
CA GLY A 65 -8.84 12.74 15.19
C GLY A 65 -7.37 13.08 15.36
N LYS A 66 -6.81 13.03 16.59
CA LYS A 66 -5.40 13.32 16.84
C LYS A 66 -4.52 12.09 16.63
N VAL A 67 -3.36 12.31 16.02
CA VAL A 67 -2.38 11.27 15.74
C VAL A 67 -1.64 10.87 17.02
N LEU A 68 -1.78 9.62 17.41
CA LEU A 68 -1.07 8.99 18.52
C LEU A 68 0.28 8.42 18.11
N GLU A 69 0.38 7.93 16.89
CA GLU A 69 1.63 7.44 16.30
C GLU A 69 1.53 7.45 14.79
N GLY A 70 2.57 7.91 14.10
CA GLY A 70 2.71 7.87 12.65
C GLY A 70 3.87 6.98 12.22
N GLN A 71 3.65 6.19 11.16
CA GLN A 71 4.67 5.32 10.55
C GLN A 71 4.63 5.47 9.03
N LYS A 72 5.81 5.62 8.40
CA LYS A 72 5.94 5.64 6.94
C LYS A 72 6.86 4.54 6.44
N MET A 73 6.54 3.97 5.31
CA MET A 73 7.41 3.07 4.58
C MET A 73 7.55 3.59 3.14
N GLN A 74 8.78 3.79 2.70
CA GLN A 74 9.09 4.20 1.33
C GLN A 74 10.12 3.25 0.75
N GLY A 75 9.87 2.79 -0.46
CA GLY A 75 10.74 1.91 -1.22
C GLY A 75 9.97 0.82 -1.96
N VAL A 76 10.54 0.39 -3.07
CA VAL A 76 9.98 -0.64 -3.96
C VAL A 76 10.54 -2.03 -3.70
N THR A 77 11.49 -2.13 -2.76
CA THR A 77 12.18 -3.39 -2.47
C THR A 77 11.60 -4.06 -1.22
N VAL A 78 11.76 -5.38 -1.15
CA VAL A 78 11.40 -6.21 0.02
C VAL A 78 12.18 -5.84 1.29
N MET A 79 13.17 -4.95 1.18
CA MET A 79 13.95 -4.44 2.32
C MET A 79 13.39 -3.13 2.90
N ALA A 80 12.35 -2.55 2.29
CA ALA A 80 11.72 -1.35 2.83
C ALA A 80 11.16 -1.60 4.24
N LYS A 81 11.45 -0.68 5.16
CA LYS A 81 11.03 -0.78 6.57
C LYS A 81 10.21 0.44 6.96
N PHE A 82 9.33 0.25 7.93
CA PHE A 82 8.62 1.36 8.54
C PHE A 82 9.57 2.23 9.38
N LYS A 83 9.40 3.55 9.23
CA LYS A 83 10.08 4.59 10.02
C LYS A 83 9.04 5.44 10.73
N SER A 84 9.32 5.81 11.96
CA SER A 84 8.46 6.69 12.75
C SER A 84 8.38 8.09 12.16
N MET A 85 7.24 8.74 12.33
CA MET A 85 6.94 10.12 11.92
C MET A 85 6.59 10.98 13.15
N PRO A 86 7.57 11.33 14.00
CA PRO A 86 7.29 12.03 15.26
C PRO A 86 6.72 13.43 15.07
N ALA A 87 7.00 14.10 13.94
CA ALA A 87 6.48 15.43 13.65
C ALA A 87 4.95 15.49 13.56
N TYR A 88 4.29 14.37 13.33
CA TYR A 88 2.84 14.26 13.19
C TYR A 88 2.15 13.90 14.52
N LEU A 89 2.91 13.64 15.59
CA LEU A 89 2.36 13.27 16.89
C LEU A 89 1.51 14.42 17.48
N GLY A 90 0.31 14.12 17.91
CA GLY A 90 -0.62 15.10 18.46
C GLY A 90 -1.25 16.05 17.44
N GLN A 91 -0.88 15.94 16.15
CA GLN A 91 -1.51 16.71 15.07
C GLN A 91 -2.86 16.09 14.71
N ASP A 92 -3.78 16.93 14.27
CA ASP A 92 -5.11 16.51 13.85
C ASP A 92 -5.09 16.09 12.38
N ILE A 93 -5.55 14.86 12.09
CA ILE A 93 -5.54 14.28 10.75
C ILE A 93 -6.42 15.03 9.76
N HIS A 94 -7.48 15.73 10.23
CA HIS A 94 -8.38 16.50 9.37
C HIS A 94 -7.65 17.58 8.56
N TYR A 95 -6.53 18.09 9.08
CA TYR A 95 -5.71 19.13 8.44
C TYR A 95 -4.52 18.58 7.64
N PHE A 96 -4.44 17.27 7.36
CA PHE A 96 -3.34 16.69 6.60
C PHE A 96 -3.57 16.81 5.09
N ASP A 97 -3.80 18.03 4.63
CA ASP A 97 -3.93 18.39 3.23
C ASP A 97 -2.62 19.00 2.67
N HIS A 98 -2.63 19.30 1.37
CA HIS A 98 -1.50 19.91 0.68
C HIS A 98 -1.17 21.35 1.14
N TYR A 99 -2.03 22.00 1.92
CA TYR A 99 -1.75 23.32 2.51
C TYR A 99 -1.02 23.21 3.83
N ASN A 100 -1.06 22.05 4.49
CA ASN A 100 -0.39 21.83 5.76
C ASN A 100 1.13 21.96 5.62
N PRO A 101 1.81 22.83 6.40
CA PRO A 101 3.25 23.02 6.31
C PRO A 101 4.07 21.74 6.55
N LEU A 102 3.61 20.85 7.46
CA LEU A 102 4.27 19.57 7.74
C LEU A 102 4.20 18.63 6.52
N VAL A 103 3.03 18.56 5.89
CA VAL A 103 2.82 17.74 4.69
C VAL A 103 3.65 18.28 3.53
N ARG A 104 3.71 19.61 3.34
CA ARG A 104 4.48 20.25 2.26
C ARG A 104 5.99 20.05 2.36
N GLN A 105 6.53 19.79 3.54
CA GLN A 105 7.96 19.51 3.74
C GLN A 105 8.34 18.10 3.28
N GLU A 106 7.38 17.21 3.16
CA GLU A 106 7.63 15.83 2.71
C GLU A 106 7.74 15.75 1.18
N ASN A 107 8.35 14.69 0.68
CA ASN A 107 8.39 14.46 -0.77
C ASN A 107 6.99 14.18 -1.34
N LYS A 108 6.78 14.45 -2.62
CA LYS A 108 5.45 14.35 -3.26
C LYS A 108 4.77 13.00 -3.11
N LEU A 109 5.52 11.91 -3.13
CA LEU A 109 4.95 10.55 -2.97
C LEU A 109 4.37 10.36 -1.57
N LEU A 110 5.04 10.93 -0.57
CA LEU A 110 4.60 10.88 0.81
C LEU A 110 3.45 11.85 1.07
N GLN A 111 3.46 13.04 0.46
CA GLN A 111 2.33 13.97 0.51
C GLN A 111 1.05 13.28 0.05
N PHE A 112 1.06 12.66 -1.13
CA PHE A 112 -0.11 11.92 -1.64
C PHE A 112 -0.55 10.78 -0.72
N ALA A 113 0.39 10.04 -0.13
CA ALA A 113 0.04 8.97 0.80
C ALA A 113 -0.57 9.51 2.11
N ILE A 114 -0.12 10.67 2.59
CA ILE A 114 -0.67 11.34 3.79
C ILE A 114 -2.08 11.86 3.51
N GLU A 115 -2.30 12.51 2.36
CA GLU A 115 -3.62 12.96 1.92
C GLU A 115 -4.58 11.78 1.75
N ASP A 116 -4.15 10.68 1.14
CA ASP A 116 -4.94 9.46 0.99
C ASP A 116 -5.34 8.87 2.37
N ALA A 117 -4.42 8.88 3.35
CA ALA A 117 -4.72 8.45 4.72
C ALA A 117 -5.80 9.32 5.37
N ARG A 118 -5.73 10.65 5.18
CA ARG A 118 -6.74 11.59 5.64
C ARG A 118 -8.08 11.31 4.97
N ASP A 119 -8.12 11.16 3.66
CA ASP A 119 -9.36 10.94 2.91
C ASP A 119 -10.03 9.63 3.31
N VAL A 120 -9.28 8.55 3.50
CA VAL A 120 -9.78 7.28 4.04
C VAL A 120 -10.37 7.47 5.44
N PHE A 121 -9.71 8.26 6.30
CA PHE A 121 -10.21 8.53 7.64
C PHE A 121 -11.54 9.31 7.60
N LEU A 122 -11.61 10.39 6.81
CA LEU A 122 -12.83 11.21 6.65
C LEU A 122 -14.00 10.40 6.07
N GLN A 123 -13.75 9.56 5.07
CA GLN A 123 -14.77 8.67 4.49
C GLN A 123 -15.29 7.66 5.52
N THR A 124 -14.40 7.12 6.35
CA THR A 124 -14.77 6.19 7.42
C THR A 124 -15.60 6.89 8.50
N GLU A 125 -15.23 8.11 8.86
CA GLU A 125 -15.93 8.93 9.85
C GLU A 125 -17.33 9.33 9.34
N ALA A 126 -17.46 9.67 8.07
CA ALA A 126 -18.74 9.97 7.41
C ALA A 126 -19.62 8.72 7.17
N GLY A 127 -19.13 7.51 7.48
CA GLY A 127 -19.86 6.26 7.22
C GLY A 127 -20.00 5.91 5.73
N VAL A 128 -19.25 6.57 4.85
CA VAL A 128 -19.33 6.43 3.37
C VAL A 128 -18.15 5.62 2.82
N TYR A 129 -17.36 5.00 3.68
CA TYR A 129 -16.21 4.24 3.23
C TYR A 129 -16.65 3.02 2.40
N HIS A 130 -16.57 3.16 1.09
CA HIS A 130 -16.62 2.04 0.16
C HIS A 130 -15.18 1.59 -0.11
N ASP A 131 -14.86 0.36 0.26
CA ASP A 131 -13.62 -0.28 -0.20
C ASP A 131 -13.57 -0.17 -1.72
N ALA A 132 -12.72 0.69 -2.26
CA ALA A 132 -12.49 0.75 -3.70
C ALA A 132 -12.08 -0.66 -4.13
N PRO A 133 -12.78 -1.27 -5.10
CA PRO A 133 -12.50 -2.64 -5.50
C PRO A 133 -11.01 -2.71 -5.86
N ARG A 134 -10.29 -3.59 -5.19
CA ARG A 134 -8.88 -3.85 -5.47
C ARG A 134 -8.81 -4.36 -6.90
N THR A 135 -8.56 -3.47 -7.86
CA THR A 135 -8.19 -3.87 -9.21
C THR A 135 -6.84 -4.57 -9.10
N SER A 136 -6.87 -5.88 -8.88
CA SER A 136 -5.66 -6.66 -8.98
C SER A 136 -5.23 -6.61 -10.45
N PRO A 137 -3.94 -6.45 -10.76
CA PRO A 137 -3.46 -6.48 -12.14
C PRO A 137 -3.90 -7.72 -12.90
N PHE A 138 -4.19 -8.81 -12.20
CA PHE A 138 -4.66 -10.07 -12.76
C PHE A 138 -6.17 -10.08 -13.08
N SER A 139 -7.00 -9.30 -12.40
CA SER A 139 -8.42 -9.18 -12.74
C SER A 139 -8.62 -8.43 -14.06
N ASP A 140 -7.79 -7.41 -14.33
CA ASP A 140 -7.80 -6.69 -15.59
C ASP A 140 -7.29 -7.55 -16.77
N LEU A 141 -6.32 -8.41 -16.53
CA LEU A 141 -5.83 -9.38 -17.53
C LEU A 141 -6.90 -10.41 -17.87
N GLY A 142 -7.61 -10.94 -16.87
CA GLY A 142 -8.70 -11.89 -17.05
C GLY A 142 -9.89 -11.28 -17.82
N LEU A 143 -10.23 -10.02 -17.55
CA LEU A 143 -11.29 -9.29 -18.26
C LEU A 143 -10.88 -9.03 -19.71
N ARG A 144 -9.65 -8.59 -19.97
CA ARG A 144 -9.13 -8.37 -21.32
C ARG A 144 -9.05 -9.66 -22.14
N ALA A 145 -8.62 -10.76 -21.52
CA ALA A 145 -8.60 -12.07 -22.18
C ALA A 145 -10.01 -12.54 -22.55
N ARG A 146 -11.01 -12.36 -21.69
CA ARG A 146 -12.42 -12.66 -22.00
C ARG A 146 -12.97 -11.81 -23.13
N LEU A 147 -12.64 -10.52 -23.17
CA LEU A 147 -13.09 -9.61 -24.25
C LEU A 147 -12.45 -10.00 -25.59
N LEU A 148 -11.18 -10.37 -25.61
CA LEU A 148 -10.49 -10.83 -26.82
C LEU A 148 -11.05 -12.16 -27.33
N LEU A 149 -11.33 -13.12 -26.44
CA LEU A 149 -11.96 -14.39 -26.81
C LEU A 149 -13.41 -14.21 -27.29
N GLY A 150 -14.15 -13.24 -26.74
CA GLY A 150 -15.49 -12.88 -27.19
C GLY A 150 -15.51 -12.30 -28.61
N HIS A 151 -14.48 -11.51 -28.98
CA HIS A 151 -14.36 -10.97 -30.34
C HIS A 151 -14.02 -12.03 -31.38
N LEU A 152 -13.17 -13.00 -31.03
CA LEU A 152 -12.80 -14.10 -31.93
C LEU A 152 -14.00 -15.03 -32.24
N LYS A 153 -14.91 -15.23 -31.27
CA LYS A 153 -16.09 -16.06 -31.44
C LYS A 153 -17.18 -15.42 -32.32
N LYS A 154 -17.17 -14.10 -32.51
CA LYS A 154 -18.15 -13.36 -33.31
C LYS A 154 -17.79 -13.28 -34.80
N HIS A 155 -16.56 -13.61 -35.19
CA HIS A 155 -16.07 -13.64 -36.55
C HIS A 155 -16.11 -15.04 -37.22
N SER A 156 -16.61 -16.05 -36.50
CA SER A 156 -16.69 -17.45 -36.95
C SER A 156 -18.12 -17.93 -37.19
N GLN A 157 -19.08 -16.98 -37.49
CA GLN A 157 -20.41 -17.32 -38.03
C GLN A 157 -20.67 -16.58 -39.32
#